data_27941d36ebaa62dc333f0a58b74f08f6
#
_entry.id   27941d36ebaa62dc333f0a58b74f08f6
#
_cell.length_a   1.000
_cell.length_b   1.000
_cell.length_c   1.000
_cell.angle_alpha   90.00
_cell.angle_beta   90.00
_cell.angle_gamma   90.00
#
_symmetry.space_group_name_H-M   'P 1'
#
loop_
_entity.id
_entity.type
_entity.pdbx_description
1 polymer ?
#
loop_
_entity_poly.entity_id
_entity_poly.type
_entity_poly.pdbx_seq_one_letter_code
_entity_poly.pdbx_strand_id
1 'polypeptide(L)'
;MQRHLKAIHCVTFFRLLLELGLGVWITLVAVGWAGEAGGWLPAYHSSARPEPGDRGAFFVLGGALMLLGLLRATQLLGAARPFPWSRRLGQCLGALDFLTPLTLPLGLWALLVYRHPDTRQIFSRGLRGDAESVQAR
;
A
#
# COMPACT_ATOMS: atom_id res chain seq x y z
N MET A 1 -10.01 11.91 16.90
CA MET A 1 -9.16 11.96 15.68
C MET A 1 -8.01 10.96 15.69
N GLN A 2 -7.17 10.90 16.74
CA GLN A 2 -6.05 9.92 16.81
C GLN A 2 -6.47 8.45 16.63
N ARG A 3 -7.65 8.05 17.14
CA ARG A 3 -8.17 6.68 16.96
C ARG A 3 -8.43 6.35 15.49
N HIS A 4 -9.00 7.28 14.73
CA HIS A 4 -9.24 7.09 13.30
C HIS A 4 -7.94 7.01 12.50
N LEU A 5 -6.94 7.81 12.87
CA LEU A 5 -5.62 7.77 12.23
C LEU A 5 -4.94 6.42 12.48
N LYS A 6 -4.96 5.91 13.71
CA LYS A 6 -4.44 4.57 14.03
C LYS A 6 -5.18 3.47 13.26
N ALA A 7 -6.51 3.54 13.19
CA ALA A 7 -7.31 2.58 12.45
C ALA A 7 -6.96 2.57 10.96
N ILE A 8 -6.79 3.75 10.33
CA ILE A 8 -6.35 3.85 8.94
C ILE A 8 -4.95 3.25 8.76
N HIS A 9 -4.00 3.50 9.67
CA HIS A 9 -2.68 2.90 9.59
C HIS A 9 -2.73 1.37 9.68
N CYS A 10 -3.57 0.81 10.56
CA CYS A 10 -3.79 -0.64 10.63
C CYS A 10 -4.34 -1.19 9.30
N VAL A 11 -5.37 -0.55 8.75
CA VAL A 11 -5.95 -0.97 7.45
C VAL A 11 -4.91 -0.85 6.32
N THR A 12 -4.14 0.23 6.31
CA THR A 12 -3.06 0.44 5.33
C THR A 12 -1.99 -0.63 5.45
N PHE A 13 -1.63 -1.05 6.67
CA PHE A 13 -0.68 -2.12 6.92
C PHE A 13 -1.20 -3.48 6.39
N PHE A 14 -2.46 -3.81 6.65
CA PHE A 14 -3.07 -5.01 6.10
C PHE A 14 -3.07 -5.02 4.58
N ARG A 15 -3.41 -3.91 3.96
CA ARG A 15 -3.40 -3.75 2.50
C ARG A 15 -2.00 -3.86 1.93
N LEU A 16 -0.99 -3.29 2.59
CA LEU A 16 0.41 -3.46 2.24
C LEU A 16 0.79 -4.93 2.12
N LEU A 17 0.45 -5.74 3.14
CA LEU A 17 0.75 -7.17 3.13
C LEU A 17 0.02 -7.89 2.00
N LEU A 18 -1.22 -7.53 1.76
CA LEU A 18 -2.05 -8.12 0.72
C LEU A 18 -1.54 -7.76 -0.69
N GLU A 19 -1.22 -6.49 -0.93
CA GLU A 19 -0.70 -6.00 -2.21
C GLU A 19 0.68 -6.58 -2.52
N LEU A 20 1.60 -6.62 -1.53
CA LEU A 20 2.91 -7.24 -1.72
C LEU A 20 2.79 -8.76 -1.93
N GLY A 21 2.02 -9.44 -1.09
CA GLY A 21 1.83 -10.89 -1.20
C GLY A 21 1.21 -11.29 -2.54
N LEU A 22 0.15 -10.60 -2.95
CA LEU A 22 -0.52 -10.85 -4.22
C LEU A 22 0.37 -10.47 -5.41
N GLY A 23 1.10 -9.36 -5.32
CA GLY A 23 2.04 -8.92 -6.35
C GLY A 23 3.15 -9.93 -6.57
N VAL A 24 3.77 -10.44 -5.50
CA VAL A 24 4.78 -11.50 -5.56
C VAL A 24 4.18 -12.77 -6.14
N TRP A 25 2.99 -13.19 -5.66
CA TRP A 25 2.30 -14.38 -6.15
C TRP A 25 2.03 -14.32 -7.66
N ILE A 26 1.44 -13.21 -8.14
CA ILE A 26 1.15 -13.01 -9.56
C ILE A 26 2.44 -13.03 -10.40
N THR A 27 3.52 -12.42 -9.90
CA THR A 27 4.82 -12.41 -10.58
C THR A 27 5.41 -13.82 -10.64
N LEU A 28 5.34 -14.59 -9.56
CA LEU A 28 5.80 -15.98 -9.53
C LEU A 28 5.00 -16.87 -10.50
N VAL A 29 3.68 -16.67 -10.59
CA VAL A 29 2.84 -17.37 -11.57
C VAL A 29 3.29 -17.03 -12.99
N ALA A 30 3.59 -15.75 -13.26
CA ALA A 30 4.07 -15.31 -14.58
C ALA A 30 5.43 -15.91 -14.96
N VAL A 31 6.32 -16.12 -13.99
CA VAL A 31 7.63 -16.80 -14.20
C VAL A 31 7.46 -18.32 -14.40
N GLY A 32 6.29 -18.87 -14.06
CA GLY A 32 6.05 -20.33 -14.14
C GLY A 32 6.54 -21.10 -12.91
N TRP A 33 7.12 -20.42 -11.92
CA TRP A 33 7.64 -21.03 -10.69
C TRP A 33 6.51 -21.61 -9.83
N ALA A 34 5.35 -20.97 -9.85
CA ALA A 34 4.18 -21.46 -9.12
C ALA A 34 3.66 -22.80 -9.67
N GLY A 35 3.97 -23.13 -10.94
CA GLY A 35 3.64 -24.44 -11.54
C GLY A 35 4.50 -25.59 -10.98
N GLU A 36 5.76 -25.32 -10.63
CA GLU A 36 6.67 -26.32 -10.07
C GLU A 36 6.55 -26.44 -8.54
N ALA A 37 6.38 -25.31 -7.86
CA ALA A 37 6.10 -25.27 -6.40
C ALA A 37 4.66 -25.67 -6.06
N GLY A 38 3.75 -25.57 -7.03
CA GLY A 38 2.31 -25.82 -6.89
C GLY A 38 1.92 -27.31 -6.82
N GLY A 39 2.89 -28.24 -6.78
CA GLY A 39 2.63 -29.64 -6.43
C GLY A 39 1.95 -29.83 -5.05
N TRP A 40 1.82 -28.74 -4.30
CA TRP A 40 1.11 -28.67 -3.02
C TRP A 40 -0.40 -28.43 -3.15
N LEU A 41 -0.86 -27.93 -4.30
CA LEU A 41 -2.28 -27.69 -4.54
C LEU A 41 -2.74 -28.60 -5.69
N PRO A 42 -3.45 -29.68 -5.37
CA PRO A 42 -3.90 -30.66 -6.38
C PRO A 42 -4.81 -30.09 -7.48
N ALA A 43 -5.28 -28.85 -7.32
CA ALA A 43 -6.13 -28.15 -8.30
C ALA A 43 -5.35 -27.32 -9.36
N TYR A 44 -4.03 -27.20 -9.22
CA TYR A 44 -3.21 -26.38 -10.13
C TYR A 44 -2.54 -27.19 -11.23
N HIS A 45 -3.20 -28.24 -11.70
CA HIS A 45 -2.72 -28.97 -12.86
C HIS A 45 -2.81 -28.15 -14.13
N SER A 46 -1.66 -27.95 -14.76
CA SER A 46 -1.35 -27.69 -16.17
C SER A 46 -2.25 -26.76 -17.03
N SER A 47 -3.51 -26.58 -16.72
CA SER A 47 -4.46 -25.72 -17.44
C SER A 47 -4.39 -24.25 -17.06
N ALA A 48 -3.68 -23.89 -16.00
CA ALA A 48 -3.60 -22.51 -15.49
C ALA A 48 -2.27 -21.81 -15.83
N ARG A 49 -1.46 -22.36 -16.73
CA ARG A 49 -0.31 -21.62 -17.25
C ARG A 49 -0.81 -20.49 -18.14
N PRO A 50 -0.53 -19.21 -17.81
CA PRO A 50 -0.88 -18.11 -18.69
C PRO A 50 -0.21 -18.34 -20.05
N GLU A 51 -0.97 -18.13 -21.11
CA GLU A 51 -0.42 -18.17 -22.46
C GLU A 51 0.77 -17.19 -22.58
N PRO A 52 1.71 -17.46 -23.50
CA PRO A 52 2.88 -16.57 -23.68
C PRO A 52 2.52 -15.09 -23.86
N GLY A 53 1.37 -14.77 -24.45
CA GLY A 53 0.84 -13.42 -24.61
C GLY A 53 0.37 -12.79 -23.29
N ASP A 54 -0.14 -13.58 -22.35
CA ASP A 54 -0.68 -13.08 -21.09
C ASP A 54 0.41 -12.85 -20.04
N ARG A 55 1.59 -13.46 -20.20
CA ARG A 55 2.70 -13.32 -19.24
C ARG A 55 3.09 -11.86 -19.01
N GLY A 56 3.13 -11.06 -20.08
CA GLY A 56 3.43 -9.63 -19.97
C GLY A 56 2.43 -8.88 -19.10
N ALA A 57 1.14 -9.16 -19.26
CA ALA A 57 0.09 -8.55 -18.47
C ALA A 57 0.19 -8.93 -16.96
N PHE A 58 0.51 -10.20 -16.66
CA PHE A 58 0.74 -10.64 -15.27
C PHE A 58 1.96 -9.99 -14.64
N PHE A 59 3.07 -9.80 -15.39
CA PHE A 59 4.23 -9.07 -14.89
C PHE A 59 3.91 -7.61 -14.59
N VAL A 60 3.18 -6.93 -15.48
CA VAL A 60 2.77 -5.53 -15.28
C VAL A 60 1.85 -5.44 -14.05
N LEU A 61 0.87 -6.34 -13.93
CA LEU A 61 -0.06 -6.35 -12.81
C LEU A 61 0.65 -6.65 -11.49
N GLY A 62 1.49 -7.68 -11.44
CA GLY A 62 2.27 -8.04 -10.26
C GLY A 62 3.22 -6.93 -9.86
N GLY A 63 3.94 -6.33 -10.81
CA GLY A 63 4.83 -5.19 -10.58
C GLY A 63 4.09 -3.95 -10.08
N ALA A 64 2.91 -3.65 -10.63
CA ALA A 64 2.07 -2.53 -10.16
C ALA A 64 1.61 -2.72 -8.71
N LEU A 65 1.17 -3.93 -8.35
CA LEU A 65 0.77 -4.26 -6.97
C LEU A 65 1.95 -4.16 -6.00
N MET A 66 3.13 -4.65 -6.39
CA MET A 66 4.35 -4.51 -5.57
C MET A 66 4.72 -3.04 -5.37
N LEU A 67 4.64 -2.23 -6.43
CA LEU A 67 4.91 -0.79 -6.35
C LEU A 67 3.92 -0.09 -5.42
N LEU A 68 2.63 -0.39 -5.51
CA LEU A 68 1.62 0.13 -4.59
C LEU A 68 1.90 -0.27 -3.14
N GLY A 69 2.26 -1.52 -2.91
CA GLY A 69 2.67 -2.00 -1.60
C GLY A 69 3.89 -1.23 -1.05
N LEU A 70 4.92 -1.00 -1.86
CA LEU A 70 6.08 -0.20 -1.47
C LEU A 70 5.72 1.26 -1.15
N LEU A 71 4.83 1.87 -1.93
CA LEU A 71 4.34 3.23 -1.65
C LEU A 71 3.56 3.29 -0.33
N ARG A 72 2.79 2.25 0.01
CA ARG A 72 2.13 2.15 1.32
C ARG A 72 3.13 1.94 2.45
N ALA A 73 4.17 1.15 2.24
CA ALA A 73 5.24 0.98 3.23
C ALA A 73 5.92 2.31 3.53
N THR A 74 6.30 3.08 2.49
CA THR A 74 6.90 4.40 2.66
C THR A 74 5.96 5.38 3.35
N GLN A 75 4.65 5.34 3.04
CA GLN A 75 3.65 6.13 3.73
C GLN A 75 3.59 5.81 5.22
N LEU A 76 3.55 4.52 5.59
CA LEU A 76 3.50 4.09 6.99
C LEU A 76 4.77 4.48 7.75
N LEU A 77 5.95 4.32 7.15
CA LEU A 77 7.22 4.75 7.73
C LEU A 77 7.26 6.27 7.95
N GLY A 78 6.76 7.03 6.97
CA GLY A 78 6.66 8.48 7.10
C GLY A 78 5.59 8.94 8.10
N ALA A 79 4.58 8.12 8.37
CA ALA A 79 3.55 8.41 9.36
C ALA A 79 4.00 8.07 10.80
N ALA A 80 4.92 7.12 10.96
CA ALA A 80 5.55 6.81 12.25
C ALA A 80 6.35 8.01 12.79
N ARG A 81 6.96 8.79 11.89
CA ARG A 81 7.50 10.12 12.16
C ARG A 81 6.66 11.11 11.37
N PRO A 82 5.80 11.94 11.97
CA PRO A 82 4.72 12.65 11.26
C PRO A 82 5.24 13.68 10.24
N PHE A 83 5.86 13.17 9.17
CA PHE A 83 6.33 13.98 8.06
C PHE A 83 5.18 14.47 7.18
N PRO A 84 5.16 15.74 6.76
CA PRO A 84 4.08 16.33 5.96
C PRO A 84 3.92 15.64 4.59
N TRP A 85 4.98 15.08 4.01
CA TRP A 85 4.92 14.36 2.74
C TRP A 85 4.12 13.05 2.86
N SER A 86 4.20 12.36 4.02
CA SER A 86 3.46 11.10 4.21
C SER A 86 1.95 11.33 4.23
N ARG A 87 1.51 12.50 4.70
CA ARG A 87 0.10 12.91 4.60
C ARG A 87 -0.34 13.08 3.15
N ARG A 88 0.49 13.76 2.32
CA ARG A 88 0.19 13.93 0.89
C ARG A 88 0.17 12.59 0.17
N LEU A 89 1.13 11.73 0.44
CA LEU A 89 1.16 10.38 -0.11
C LEU A 89 -0.08 9.58 0.30
N GLY A 90 -0.51 9.67 1.58
CA GLY A 90 -1.75 9.05 2.05
C GLY A 90 -3.01 9.56 1.34
N GLN A 91 -3.05 10.85 0.98
CA GLN A 91 -4.14 11.41 0.17
C GLN A 91 -4.12 10.88 -1.26
N CYS A 92 -2.93 10.78 -1.89
CA CYS A 92 -2.79 10.23 -3.23
C CYS A 92 -3.18 8.74 -3.27
N LEU A 93 -2.73 7.94 -2.30
CA LEU A 93 -3.10 6.53 -2.21
C LEU A 93 -4.59 6.34 -1.91
N GLY A 94 -5.18 7.20 -1.06
CA GLY A 94 -6.62 7.22 -0.83
C GLY A 94 -7.41 7.57 -2.09
N ALA A 95 -6.90 8.47 -2.93
CA ALA A 95 -7.51 8.79 -4.23
C ALA A 95 -7.40 7.62 -5.21
N LEU A 96 -6.27 6.90 -5.23
CA LEU A 96 -6.13 5.67 -6.04
C LEU A 96 -7.09 4.58 -5.57
N ASP A 97 -7.29 4.44 -4.26
CA ASP A 97 -8.24 3.50 -3.69
C ASP A 97 -9.69 3.79 -4.12
N PHE A 98 -9.98 5.04 -4.44
CA PHE A 98 -11.29 5.45 -4.93
C PHE A 98 -11.59 4.92 -6.35
N LEU A 99 -10.57 4.60 -7.14
CA LEU A 99 -10.72 4.08 -8.49
C LEU A 99 -11.21 2.62 -8.53
N THR A 100 -11.08 1.89 -7.42
CA THR A 100 -11.54 0.50 -7.33
C THR A 100 -12.81 0.41 -6.48
N PRO A 101 -13.91 -0.15 -7.00
CA PRO A 101 -15.21 -0.16 -6.31
C PRO A 101 -15.16 -0.87 -4.95
N LEU A 102 -14.34 -1.90 -4.81
CA LEU A 102 -14.14 -2.63 -3.55
C LEU A 102 -13.47 -1.79 -2.45
N THR A 103 -12.61 -0.85 -2.81
CA THR A 103 -11.83 -0.05 -1.87
C THR A 103 -12.32 1.38 -1.75
N LEU A 104 -13.35 1.75 -2.54
CA LEU A 104 -13.96 3.07 -2.56
C LEU A 104 -14.30 3.61 -1.16
N PRO A 105 -15.01 2.85 -0.27
CA PRO A 105 -15.34 3.36 1.07
C PRO A 105 -14.09 3.61 1.92
N LEU A 106 -13.05 2.77 1.77
CA LEU A 106 -11.78 2.94 2.48
C LEU A 106 -11.00 4.15 1.94
N GLY A 107 -10.97 4.34 0.63
CA GLY A 107 -10.35 5.50 -0.01
C GLY A 107 -11.00 6.81 0.42
N LEU A 108 -12.34 6.85 0.41
CA LEU A 108 -13.11 8.01 0.87
C LEU A 108 -12.82 8.32 2.35
N TRP A 109 -12.86 7.30 3.20
CA TRP A 109 -12.56 7.46 4.62
C TRP A 109 -11.13 7.97 4.85
N ALA A 110 -10.15 7.42 4.15
CA ALA A 110 -8.75 7.87 4.22
C ALA A 110 -8.64 9.35 3.80
N LEU A 111 -9.26 9.74 2.68
CA LEU A 111 -9.26 11.12 2.22
C LEU A 111 -9.85 12.09 3.24
N LEU A 112 -10.99 11.74 3.84
CA LEU A 112 -11.64 12.57 4.86
C LEU A 112 -10.73 12.75 6.09
N VAL A 113 -10.12 11.67 6.59
CA VAL A 113 -9.23 11.74 7.76
C VAL A 113 -7.95 12.52 7.44
N TYR A 114 -7.31 12.31 6.29
CA TYR A 114 -6.09 13.05 5.92
C TYR A 114 -6.36 14.52 5.56
N ARG A 115 -7.57 14.87 5.16
CA ARG A 115 -7.99 16.28 4.93
C ARG A 115 -8.35 17.01 6.21
N HIS A 116 -8.70 16.30 7.28
CA HIS A 116 -9.15 16.93 8.52
C HIS A 116 -8.09 17.90 9.10
N PRO A 117 -8.47 19.08 9.61
CA PRO A 117 -7.53 20.08 10.12
C PRO A 117 -6.68 19.58 11.29
N ASP A 118 -7.22 18.74 12.17
CA ASP A 118 -6.46 18.16 13.28
C ASP A 118 -5.34 17.25 12.78
N THR A 119 -5.60 16.47 11.73
CA THR A 119 -4.57 15.63 11.09
C THR A 119 -3.45 16.51 10.52
N ARG A 120 -3.82 17.63 9.88
CA ARG A 120 -2.83 18.61 9.38
C ARG A 120 -1.95 19.14 10.50
N GLN A 121 -2.52 19.46 11.67
CA GLN A 121 -1.76 19.95 12.83
C GLN A 121 -0.80 18.90 13.39
N ILE A 122 -1.20 17.61 13.44
CA ILE A 122 -0.33 16.52 13.91
C ILE A 122 0.92 16.44 13.03
N PHE A 123 0.75 16.47 11.70
CA PHE A 123 1.86 16.37 10.75
C PHE A 123 2.71 17.66 10.65
N SER A 124 2.18 18.82 11.04
CA SER A 124 2.95 20.07 11.10
C SER A 124 3.78 20.21 12.38
N ARG A 125 3.33 19.64 13.49
CA ARG A 125 4.06 19.67 14.77
C ARG A 125 5.31 18.78 14.74
N GLY A 126 5.32 17.71 13.98
CA GLY A 126 6.50 16.85 13.80
C GLY A 126 7.72 17.62 13.29
N LEU A 127 7.51 18.57 12.37
CA LEU A 127 8.60 19.44 11.86
C LEU A 127 9.17 20.40 12.90
N ARG A 128 8.35 20.89 13.84
CA ARG A 128 8.81 21.82 14.90
C ARG A 128 9.66 21.11 15.95
N GLY A 129 9.26 19.91 16.37
CA GLY A 129 10.01 19.13 17.35
C GLY A 129 11.41 18.77 16.85
N ASP A 130 11.55 18.43 15.56
CA ASP A 130 12.86 18.14 14.96
C ASP A 130 13.73 19.39 14.82
N ALA A 131 13.16 20.56 14.50
CA ALA A 131 13.90 21.81 14.39
C ALA A 131 14.42 22.30 15.76
N GLU A 132 13.63 22.18 16.82
CA GLU A 132 14.03 22.55 18.19
C GLU A 132 15.12 21.61 18.72
N SER A 133 15.07 20.33 18.39
CA SER A 133 16.10 19.35 18.79
C SER A 133 17.45 19.56 18.09
N VAL A 134 17.45 20.11 16.88
CA VAL A 134 18.67 20.44 16.12
C VAL A 134 19.32 21.74 16.63
N GLN A 135 18.51 22.72 17.07
CA GLN A 135 19.02 23.98 17.64
C GLN A 135 19.56 23.83 19.08
N ALA A 136 19.17 22.76 19.78
CA ALA A 136 19.62 22.49 21.15
C ALA A 136 20.91 21.67 21.24
N ARG A 137 21.53 21.31 20.10
CA ARG A 137 22.83 20.62 20.00
C ARG A 137 23.90 21.53 19.48
#